data_a99ac50e69c75fc1ddee7f1c80f08071
#
_entry.id   a99ac50e69c75fc1ddee7f1c80f08071
#
_cell.length_a   1.000
_cell.length_b   1.000
_cell.length_c   1.000
_cell.angle_alpha   90.00
_cell.angle_beta   90.00
_cell.angle_gamma   90.00
#
_symmetry.space_group_name_H-M   'P 1'
#
loop_
_entity.id
_entity.type
_entity.pdbx_description
1 polymer ?
#
loop_
_entity_poly.entity_id
_entity_poly.type
_entity_poly.pdbx_seq_one_letter_code
_entity_poly.pdbx_strand_id
1 'polypeptide(L)'
;MENTTNQYPSEVPAQVQPHQPGDQEKMHPEPEIIKASHKGSEKLKGKVAVISGGDSGIGRSVAVLFAREGADIAVLYLEEDQDAEITKQLIEKEGQQCLLLKGDISDPDLAKQNIDKVLQHFGKINILVNNAGVQYPQKEIESISNEQLEKTFKTNIFAMFYLTKEAIPYMEEGDSIINTTSITSYQGHDELIDYASTKGAITSFTRSLSNNLMKQKKGIRVNGVAPGPIWTPLIPSSFDAETVEKFGKDTPMGRMGQPSEVAPAYLFLASDDASYITGQVIHVNGGQIVNG
;
A
#
# COMPACT_ATOMS: atom_id res chain seq x y z
N MET A 1 1.95 21.03 -30.37
CA MET A 1 1.54 19.95 -29.44
C MET A 1 2.78 19.63 -28.63
N GLU A 2 2.84 20.15 -27.40
CA GLU A 2 3.93 19.82 -26.49
C GLU A 2 3.82 18.33 -26.13
N ASN A 3 4.94 17.66 -26.19
CA ASN A 3 5.06 16.21 -25.96
C ASN A 3 4.85 15.95 -24.46
N THR A 4 3.64 15.60 -24.05
CA THR A 4 3.24 15.36 -22.65
C THR A 4 3.71 14.00 -22.08
N THR A 5 4.64 13.31 -22.77
CA THR A 5 5.02 11.93 -22.44
C THR A 5 6.07 11.77 -21.35
N ASN A 6 6.68 12.85 -20.83
CA ASN A 6 7.68 12.78 -19.74
C ASN A 6 7.41 13.82 -18.65
N GLN A 7 6.27 13.70 -17.95
CA GLN A 7 5.97 14.53 -16.79
C GLN A 7 6.85 14.20 -15.57
N TYR A 8 7.39 13.01 -15.48
CA TYR A 8 8.18 12.52 -14.34
C TYR A 8 9.63 12.24 -14.73
N PRO A 9 10.59 12.45 -13.82
CA PRO A 9 12.00 12.20 -14.09
C PRO A 9 12.26 10.72 -14.32
N SER A 10 13.14 10.41 -15.27
CA SER A 10 13.66 9.06 -15.49
C SER A 10 14.78 8.68 -14.51
N GLU A 11 15.31 9.65 -13.79
CA GLU A 11 16.40 9.52 -12.84
C GLU A 11 16.12 10.33 -11.57
N VAL A 12 16.62 9.84 -10.44
CA VAL A 12 16.61 10.57 -9.17
C VAL A 12 18.06 10.69 -8.66
N PRO A 13 18.38 11.71 -7.84
CA PRO A 13 19.71 11.79 -7.22
C PRO A 13 20.00 10.55 -6.37
N ALA A 14 21.26 10.14 -6.36
CA ALA A 14 21.78 9.09 -5.47
C ALA A 14 21.52 9.48 -4.01
N GLN A 15 20.76 8.68 -3.27
CA GLN A 15 20.39 8.95 -1.88
C GLN A 15 20.09 7.66 -1.13
N VAL A 16 20.26 7.69 0.20
CA VAL A 16 19.94 6.57 1.09
C VAL A 16 19.31 7.10 2.38
N GLN A 17 18.56 6.24 3.04
CA GLN A 17 18.05 6.49 4.39
C GLN A 17 18.47 5.35 5.33
N PRO A 18 18.86 5.64 6.59
CA PRO A 18 19.53 4.66 7.44
C PRO A 18 18.60 3.63 8.11
N HIS A 19 17.29 3.80 8.01
CA HIS A 19 16.30 2.94 8.70
C HIS A 19 15.04 2.74 7.86
N GLN A 20 14.28 1.70 8.19
CA GLN A 20 12.92 1.43 7.70
C GLN A 20 11.96 1.41 8.90
N PRO A 21 10.79 2.03 8.73
CA PRO A 21 10.34 2.81 7.56
C PRO A 21 11.23 4.02 7.28
N GLY A 22 11.24 4.50 6.02
CA GLY A 22 11.97 5.70 5.64
C GLY A 22 11.07 6.95 5.74
N ASP A 23 11.68 8.12 5.89
CA ASP A 23 11.01 9.42 5.98
C ASP A 23 10.73 9.97 4.56
N GLN A 24 9.48 10.27 4.24
CA GLN A 24 9.13 10.81 2.93
C GLN A 24 9.65 12.23 2.72
N GLU A 25 9.64 13.07 3.75
CA GLU A 25 10.14 14.44 3.67
C GLU A 25 11.63 14.55 3.31
N LYS A 26 12.40 13.48 3.58
CA LYS A 26 13.83 13.42 3.24
C LYS A 26 14.10 12.96 1.81
N MET A 27 13.09 12.61 1.06
CA MET A 27 13.24 12.17 -0.34
C MET A 27 13.45 13.35 -1.28
N HIS A 28 14.34 13.17 -2.26
CA HIS A 28 14.60 14.17 -3.29
C HIS A 28 14.65 13.53 -4.68
N PRO A 29 13.77 13.93 -5.65
CA PRO A 29 12.60 14.79 -5.47
C PRO A 29 11.55 14.16 -4.53
N GLU A 30 10.69 14.99 -3.96
CA GLU A 30 9.55 14.51 -3.19
C GLU A 30 8.60 13.71 -4.12
N PRO A 31 8.06 12.56 -3.67
CA PRO A 31 7.10 11.77 -4.46
C PRO A 31 5.79 12.53 -4.72
N GLU A 32 5.23 12.40 -5.92
CA GLU A 32 3.89 12.91 -6.20
C GLU A 32 2.84 12.01 -5.52
N ILE A 33 2.13 12.57 -4.55
CA ILE A 33 1.13 11.83 -3.77
C ILE A 33 -0.25 11.86 -4.43
N ILE A 34 -0.62 12.98 -5.05
CA ILE A 34 -1.92 13.12 -5.68
C ILE A 34 -1.82 14.03 -6.90
N LYS A 35 -2.42 13.63 -8.01
CA LYS A 35 -2.46 14.47 -9.22
C LYS A 35 -3.36 15.68 -8.99
N ALA A 36 -2.83 16.87 -9.25
CA ALA A 36 -3.60 18.12 -9.14
C ALA A 36 -4.82 18.14 -10.08
N SER A 37 -4.75 17.39 -11.20
CA SER A 37 -5.84 17.26 -12.17
C SER A 37 -6.97 16.35 -11.72
N HIS A 38 -6.75 15.49 -10.69
CA HIS A 38 -7.79 14.60 -10.19
C HIS A 38 -8.86 15.40 -9.46
N LYS A 39 -10.07 15.36 -9.96
CA LYS A 39 -11.25 15.94 -9.33
C LYS A 39 -12.04 14.83 -8.66
N GLY A 40 -12.34 14.97 -7.37
CA GLY A 40 -13.19 14.03 -6.65
C GLY A 40 -14.59 13.91 -7.29
N SER A 41 -15.14 12.72 -7.26
CA SER A 41 -16.47 12.37 -7.78
C SER A 41 -17.35 11.67 -6.74
N GLU A 42 -16.96 11.76 -5.49
CA GLU A 42 -17.68 11.20 -4.33
C GLU A 42 -17.86 9.67 -4.37
N LYS A 43 -16.95 8.95 -5.05
CA LYS A 43 -17.04 7.47 -5.19
C LYS A 43 -17.00 6.71 -3.86
N LEU A 44 -16.42 7.31 -2.83
CA LEU A 44 -16.30 6.72 -1.49
C LEU A 44 -17.03 7.54 -0.43
N LYS A 45 -18.00 8.37 -0.84
CA LYS A 45 -18.74 9.25 0.08
C LYS A 45 -19.34 8.49 1.25
N GLY A 46 -18.98 8.92 2.44
CA GLY A 46 -19.47 8.34 3.68
C GLY A 46 -18.92 6.94 3.99
N LYS A 47 -17.93 6.43 3.26
CA LYS A 47 -17.20 5.21 3.61
C LYS A 47 -16.13 5.51 4.65
N VAL A 48 -15.67 4.48 5.36
CA VAL A 48 -14.53 4.53 6.28
C VAL A 48 -13.48 3.55 5.79
N ALA A 49 -12.25 4.03 5.59
CA ALA A 49 -11.12 3.21 5.15
C ALA A 49 -10.06 3.10 6.26
N VAL A 50 -9.60 1.87 6.50
CA VAL A 50 -8.46 1.56 7.37
C VAL A 50 -7.26 1.24 6.48
N ILE A 51 -6.15 1.95 6.64
CA ILE A 51 -4.98 1.82 5.76
C ILE A 51 -3.72 1.61 6.61
N SER A 52 -3.09 0.43 6.49
CA SER A 52 -1.81 0.17 7.13
C SER A 52 -0.64 0.73 6.32
N GLY A 53 0.33 1.37 7.00
CA GLY A 53 1.39 2.14 6.32
C GLY A 53 0.82 3.29 5.50
N GLY A 54 -0.20 3.97 6.06
CA GLY A 54 -0.89 5.09 5.39
C GLY A 54 -0.19 6.44 5.57
N ASP A 55 0.88 6.49 6.33
CA ASP A 55 1.68 7.67 6.66
C ASP A 55 2.54 8.19 5.50
N SER A 56 2.96 7.31 4.60
CA SER A 56 3.89 7.66 3.52
C SER A 56 3.65 6.87 2.23
N GLY A 57 4.36 7.20 1.17
CA GLY A 57 4.43 6.46 -0.09
C GLY A 57 3.07 6.16 -0.71
N ILE A 58 2.87 4.89 -1.10
CA ILE A 58 1.62 4.43 -1.72
C ILE A 58 0.46 4.58 -0.73
N GLY A 59 0.66 4.23 0.56
CA GLY A 59 -0.39 4.33 1.58
C GLY A 59 -0.90 5.76 1.77
N ARG A 60 -0.01 6.75 1.86
CA ARG A 60 -0.39 8.18 1.89
C ARG A 60 -1.18 8.58 0.65
N SER A 61 -0.71 8.18 -0.53
CA SER A 61 -1.40 8.49 -1.78
C SER A 61 -2.81 7.91 -1.85
N VAL A 62 -2.98 6.67 -1.40
CA VAL A 62 -4.30 6.01 -1.30
C VAL A 62 -5.17 6.75 -0.29
N ALA A 63 -4.64 7.09 0.89
CA ALA A 63 -5.37 7.79 1.95
C ALA A 63 -5.91 9.14 1.48
N VAL A 64 -5.05 9.96 0.86
CA VAL A 64 -5.43 11.29 0.35
C VAL A 64 -6.41 11.20 -0.81
N LEU A 65 -6.22 10.22 -1.72
CA LEU A 65 -7.14 10.00 -2.84
C LEU A 65 -8.52 9.54 -2.35
N PHE A 66 -8.56 8.64 -1.37
CA PHE A 66 -9.83 8.16 -0.78
C PHE A 66 -10.56 9.30 -0.04
N ALA A 67 -9.81 10.16 0.66
CA ALA A 67 -10.39 11.36 1.29
C ALA A 67 -10.99 12.31 0.25
N ARG A 68 -10.29 12.56 -0.86
CA ARG A 68 -10.81 13.37 -1.99
C ARG A 68 -12.09 12.78 -2.61
N GLU A 69 -12.27 11.49 -2.50
CA GLU A 69 -13.48 10.77 -2.95
C GLU A 69 -14.54 10.63 -1.85
N GLY A 70 -14.34 11.24 -0.68
CA GLY A 70 -15.34 11.37 0.38
C GLY A 70 -15.28 10.34 1.50
N ALA A 71 -14.18 9.58 1.64
CA ALA A 71 -14.01 8.63 2.72
C ALA A 71 -13.31 9.24 3.94
N ASP A 72 -13.75 8.90 5.13
CA ASP A 72 -12.99 9.09 6.37
C ASP A 72 -11.89 8.02 6.50
N ILE A 73 -10.75 8.38 7.08
CA ILE A 73 -9.55 7.54 7.02
C ILE A 73 -8.99 7.25 8.41
N ALA A 74 -8.71 5.97 8.69
CA ALA A 74 -7.83 5.55 9.79
C ALA A 74 -6.47 5.16 9.21
N VAL A 75 -5.42 5.86 9.60
CA VAL A 75 -4.02 5.62 9.21
C VAL A 75 -3.32 4.85 10.31
N LEU A 76 -2.87 3.63 10.01
CA LEU A 76 -2.02 2.85 10.88
C LEU A 76 -0.57 3.05 10.44
N TYR A 77 0.33 3.42 11.38
CA TYR A 77 1.74 3.69 11.11
C TYR A 77 2.63 3.21 12.26
N LEU A 78 3.91 2.99 11.99
CA LEU A 78 4.82 2.43 12.99
C LEU A 78 5.35 3.51 13.95
N GLU A 79 6.15 4.44 13.45
CA GLU A 79 6.86 5.40 14.30
C GLU A 79 7.10 6.79 13.65
N GLU A 80 6.83 6.97 12.36
CA GLU A 80 7.06 8.21 11.59
C GLU A 80 5.95 9.25 11.89
N ASP A 81 5.98 9.81 13.11
CA ASP A 81 4.94 10.74 13.60
C ASP A 81 4.77 11.96 12.68
N GLN A 82 5.86 12.50 12.13
CA GLN A 82 5.83 13.67 11.26
C GLN A 82 5.15 13.35 9.92
N ASP A 83 5.50 12.23 9.29
CA ASP A 83 4.87 11.77 8.06
C ASP A 83 3.39 11.47 8.26
N ALA A 84 3.01 10.85 9.39
CA ALA A 84 1.63 10.58 9.74
C ALA A 84 0.81 11.87 9.92
N GLU A 85 1.37 12.87 10.61
CA GLU A 85 0.71 14.17 10.81
C GLU A 85 0.52 14.93 9.48
N ILE A 86 1.51 14.90 8.58
CA ILE A 86 1.37 15.46 7.23
C ILE A 86 0.23 14.77 6.47
N THR A 87 0.18 13.44 6.53
CA THR A 87 -0.90 12.68 5.89
C THR A 87 -2.26 13.07 6.44
N LYS A 88 -2.37 13.23 7.75
CA LYS A 88 -3.61 13.71 8.39
C LYS A 88 -4.02 15.08 7.90
N GLN A 89 -3.11 16.05 7.84
CA GLN A 89 -3.37 17.40 7.34
C GLN A 89 -3.84 17.38 5.87
N LEU A 90 -3.27 16.51 5.05
CA LEU A 90 -3.68 16.34 3.66
C LEU A 90 -5.11 15.78 3.55
N ILE A 91 -5.47 14.80 4.38
CA ILE A 91 -6.83 14.22 4.45
C ILE A 91 -7.84 15.26 4.93
N GLU A 92 -7.52 15.98 6.00
CA GLU A 92 -8.39 17.02 6.56
C GLU A 92 -8.61 18.20 5.59
N LYS A 93 -7.61 18.52 4.75
CA LYS A 93 -7.72 19.49 3.66
C LYS A 93 -8.73 19.07 2.59
N GLU A 94 -8.92 17.77 2.37
CA GLU A 94 -9.97 17.25 1.50
C GLU A 94 -11.37 17.25 2.16
N GLY A 95 -11.47 17.67 3.44
CA GLY A 95 -12.73 17.81 4.17
C GLY A 95 -13.17 16.54 4.92
N GLN A 96 -12.31 15.54 5.05
CA GLN A 96 -12.60 14.26 5.71
C GLN A 96 -11.89 14.15 7.06
N GLN A 97 -12.37 13.26 7.92
CA GLN A 97 -11.74 12.98 9.21
C GLN A 97 -10.57 12.01 9.05
N CYS A 98 -9.53 12.20 9.88
CA CYS A 98 -8.38 11.30 9.96
C CYS A 98 -8.12 10.86 11.40
N LEU A 99 -8.07 9.54 11.62
CA LEU A 99 -7.65 8.93 12.88
C LEU A 99 -6.24 8.33 12.71
N LEU A 100 -5.27 8.84 13.47
CA LEU A 100 -3.92 8.30 13.50
C LEU A 100 -3.78 7.23 14.58
N LEU A 101 -3.25 6.05 14.20
CA LEU A 101 -3.08 4.89 15.07
C LEU A 101 -1.62 4.40 14.99
N LYS A 102 -0.81 4.81 15.96
CA LYS A 102 0.61 4.45 16.06
C LYS A 102 0.79 3.06 16.65
N GLY A 103 1.71 2.29 16.10
CA GLY A 103 2.24 1.07 16.68
C GLY A 103 2.53 -0.04 15.66
N ASP A 104 3.21 -1.09 16.13
CA ASP A 104 3.62 -2.22 15.31
C ASP A 104 2.43 -3.17 15.05
N ILE A 105 1.94 -3.17 13.81
CA ILE A 105 0.82 -4.02 13.38
C ILE A 105 1.17 -5.52 13.36
N SER A 106 2.43 -5.89 13.53
CA SER A 106 2.84 -7.29 13.68
C SER A 106 2.50 -7.86 15.07
N ASP A 107 2.08 -7.01 16.00
CA ASP A 107 1.49 -7.40 17.27
C ASP A 107 -0.01 -7.70 17.10
N PRO A 108 -0.47 -8.94 17.32
CA PRO A 108 -1.88 -9.30 17.14
C PRO A 108 -2.82 -8.56 18.10
N ASP A 109 -2.38 -8.24 19.32
CA ASP A 109 -3.20 -7.52 20.31
C ASP A 109 -3.41 -6.06 19.86
N LEU A 110 -2.39 -5.45 19.26
CA LEU A 110 -2.51 -4.09 18.71
C LEU A 110 -3.41 -4.05 17.49
N ALA A 111 -3.41 -5.07 16.63
CA ALA A 111 -4.32 -5.16 15.50
C ALA A 111 -5.78 -5.09 15.97
N LYS A 112 -6.14 -5.87 17.02
CA LYS A 112 -7.46 -5.82 17.63
C LYS A 112 -7.77 -4.45 18.21
N GLN A 113 -6.87 -3.89 19.05
CA GLN A 113 -7.05 -2.56 19.66
C GLN A 113 -7.26 -1.47 18.61
N ASN A 114 -6.56 -1.54 17.48
CA ASN A 114 -6.70 -0.55 16.40
C ASN A 114 -8.07 -0.64 15.74
N ILE A 115 -8.58 -1.83 15.45
CA ILE A 115 -9.93 -2.03 14.90
C ILE A 115 -10.99 -1.53 15.91
N ASP A 116 -10.85 -1.85 17.19
CA ASP A 116 -11.76 -1.35 18.25
C ASP A 116 -11.79 0.19 18.29
N LYS A 117 -10.61 0.85 18.18
CA LYS A 117 -10.52 2.33 18.14
C LYS A 117 -11.19 2.92 16.90
N VAL A 118 -11.01 2.28 15.73
CA VAL A 118 -11.68 2.69 14.48
C VAL A 118 -13.20 2.63 14.64
N LEU A 119 -13.71 1.52 15.19
CA LEU A 119 -15.14 1.35 15.43
C LEU A 119 -15.69 2.34 16.46
N GLN A 120 -14.93 2.60 17.53
CA GLN A 120 -15.30 3.60 18.51
C GLN A 120 -15.39 5.01 17.92
N HIS A 121 -14.48 5.34 16.98
CA HIS A 121 -14.40 6.68 16.40
C HIS A 121 -15.38 6.89 15.23
N PHE A 122 -15.46 5.93 14.30
CA PHE A 122 -16.23 6.06 13.06
C PHE A 122 -17.50 5.20 13.02
N GLY A 123 -17.63 4.21 13.91
CA GLY A 123 -18.78 3.32 13.99
C GLY A 123 -18.82 2.19 12.95
N LYS A 124 -17.92 2.17 11.98
CA LYS A 124 -17.92 1.20 10.87
C LYS A 124 -16.56 1.06 10.20
N ILE A 125 -16.42 0.02 9.36
CA ILE A 125 -15.27 -0.19 8.46
C ILE A 125 -15.83 -0.65 7.12
N ASN A 126 -15.60 0.10 6.05
CA ASN A 126 -16.04 -0.28 4.70
C ASN A 126 -14.89 -0.74 3.80
N ILE A 127 -13.67 -0.24 4.05
CA ILE A 127 -12.52 -0.54 3.22
C ILE A 127 -11.33 -0.85 4.15
N LEU A 128 -10.68 -1.99 3.90
CA LEU A 128 -9.40 -2.33 4.53
C LEU A 128 -8.31 -2.38 3.46
N VAL A 129 -7.27 -1.56 3.60
CA VAL A 129 -6.09 -1.56 2.74
C VAL A 129 -4.89 -2.09 3.54
N ASN A 130 -4.51 -3.33 3.27
CA ASN A 130 -3.29 -3.94 3.79
C ASN A 130 -2.11 -3.51 2.91
N ASN A 131 -1.42 -2.43 3.29
CA ASN A 131 -0.35 -1.84 2.49
C ASN A 131 1.01 -1.85 3.18
N ALA A 132 1.09 -1.77 4.50
CA ALA A 132 2.37 -1.78 5.22
C ALA A 132 3.28 -2.95 4.80
N GLY A 133 4.57 -2.67 4.69
CA GLY A 133 5.55 -3.69 4.34
C GLY A 133 6.98 -3.21 4.49
N VAL A 134 7.87 -4.16 4.71
CA VAL A 134 9.33 -3.96 4.81
C VAL A 134 10.05 -4.88 3.84
N GLN A 135 11.27 -4.51 3.45
CA GLN A 135 12.15 -5.32 2.60
C GLN A 135 13.61 -5.08 2.96
N TYR A 136 14.43 -6.11 2.94
CA TYR A 136 15.85 -6.06 3.30
C TYR A 136 16.64 -6.85 2.25
N PRO A 137 17.30 -6.17 1.29
CA PRO A 137 18.08 -6.84 0.24
C PRO A 137 19.25 -7.64 0.82
N GLN A 138 19.44 -8.85 0.33
CA GLN A 138 20.57 -9.72 0.64
C GLN A 138 21.05 -10.41 -0.65
N LYS A 139 22.35 -10.35 -0.91
CA LYS A 139 22.92 -10.94 -2.15
C LYS A 139 22.86 -12.46 -2.15
N GLU A 140 23.03 -13.08 -0.99
CA GLU A 140 23.09 -14.53 -0.84
C GLU A 140 21.98 -14.96 0.14
N ILE A 141 21.34 -16.10 -0.14
CA ILE A 141 20.27 -16.63 0.73
C ILE A 141 20.78 -16.90 2.14
N GLU A 142 22.04 -17.30 2.29
CA GLU A 142 22.68 -17.56 3.58
C GLU A 142 22.87 -16.30 4.42
N SER A 143 22.81 -15.14 3.79
CA SER A 143 22.90 -13.84 4.48
C SER A 143 21.57 -13.39 5.08
N ILE A 144 20.46 -14.05 4.74
CA ILE A 144 19.15 -13.78 5.35
C ILE A 144 19.13 -14.39 6.75
N SER A 145 19.24 -13.56 7.79
CA SER A 145 19.16 -14.07 9.18
C SER A 145 17.73 -14.53 9.50
N ASN A 146 17.60 -15.40 10.51
CA ASN A 146 16.28 -15.84 10.98
C ASN A 146 15.46 -14.64 11.48
N GLU A 147 16.09 -13.66 12.13
CA GLU A 147 15.46 -12.45 12.64
C GLU A 147 14.91 -11.60 11.49
N GLN A 148 15.68 -11.42 10.39
CA GLN A 148 15.22 -10.73 9.19
C GLN A 148 14.02 -11.45 8.58
N LEU A 149 14.14 -12.78 8.37
CA LEU A 149 13.07 -13.60 7.82
C LEU A 149 11.78 -13.47 8.63
N GLU A 150 11.87 -13.65 9.96
CA GLU A 150 10.71 -13.52 10.85
C GLU A 150 10.12 -12.10 10.80
N LYS A 151 10.94 -11.05 10.83
CA LYS A 151 10.46 -9.66 10.77
C LYS A 151 9.74 -9.38 9.46
N THR A 152 10.30 -9.81 8.33
CA THR A 152 9.68 -9.65 7.01
C THR A 152 8.32 -10.35 6.94
N PHE A 153 8.22 -11.60 7.42
CA PHE A 153 6.94 -12.33 7.44
C PHE A 153 5.95 -11.76 8.44
N LYS A 154 6.38 -11.38 9.65
CA LYS A 154 5.52 -10.81 10.68
C LYS A 154 4.87 -9.51 10.18
N THR A 155 5.66 -8.60 9.60
CA THR A 155 5.15 -7.32 9.11
C THR A 155 4.32 -7.49 7.84
N ASN A 156 4.82 -8.22 6.84
CA ASN A 156 4.18 -8.25 5.52
C ASN A 156 2.99 -9.21 5.44
N ILE A 157 2.97 -10.29 6.24
CA ILE A 157 1.96 -11.35 6.16
C ILE A 157 1.13 -11.47 7.43
N PHE A 158 1.77 -11.67 8.59
CA PHE A 158 1.00 -11.97 9.81
C PHE A 158 0.14 -10.77 10.21
N ALA A 159 0.68 -9.55 10.14
CA ALA A 159 -0.07 -8.32 10.39
C ALA A 159 -1.32 -8.21 9.52
N MET A 160 -1.20 -8.55 8.22
CA MET A 160 -2.34 -8.56 7.31
C MET A 160 -3.42 -9.57 7.74
N PHE A 161 -3.03 -10.77 8.18
CA PHE A 161 -3.97 -11.74 8.73
C PHE A 161 -4.65 -11.21 9.99
N TYR A 162 -3.90 -10.59 10.90
CA TYR A 162 -4.44 -10.05 12.16
C TYR A 162 -5.47 -8.97 11.88
N LEU A 163 -5.12 -7.94 11.13
CA LEU A 163 -6.04 -6.84 10.78
C LEU A 163 -7.27 -7.36 10.04
N THR A 164 -7.09 -8.25 9.06
CA THR A 164 -8.21 -8.79 8.28
C THR A 164 -9.18 -9.60 9.15
N LYS A 165 -8.68 -10.45 10.04
CA LYS A 165 -9.51 -11.23 10.96
C LYS A 165 -10.35 -10.34 11.89
N GLU A 166 -9.74 -9.27 12.40
CA GLU A 166 -10.42 -8.37 13.31
C GLU A 166 -11.42 -7.43 12.58
N ALA A 167 -11.15 -7.07 11.31
CA ALA A 167 -12.03 -6.18 10.53
C ALA A 167 -13.28 -6.88 9.96
N ILE A 168 -13.14 -8.11 9.43
CA ILE A 168 -14.22 -8.84 8.73
C ILE A 168 -15.53 -8.94 9.52
N PRO A 169 -15.56 -9.13 10.86
CA PRO A 169 -16.82 -9.18 11.63
C PRO A 169 -17.67 -7.90 11.53
N TYR A 170 -17.07 -6.78 11.18
CA TYR A 170 -17.69 -5.45 11.13
C TYR A 170 -17.86 -4.91 9.70
N MET A 171 -17.49 -5.73 8.70
CA MET A 171 -17.65 -5.41 7.27
C MET A 171 -18.91 -6.08 6.73
N GLU A 172 -19.55 -5.43 5.77
CA GLU A 172 -20.83 -5.81 5.18
C GLU A 172 -20.71 -6.12 3.68
N GLU A 173 -21.80 -6.56 3.07
CA GLU A 173 -21.89 -6.74 1.62
C GLU A 173 -21.58 -5.42 0.88
N GLY A 174 -20.75 -5.50 -0.15
CA GLY A 174 -20.28 -4.35 -0.93
C GLY A 174 -18.97 -3.73 -0.41
N ASP A 175 -18.54 -4.07 0.81
CA ASP A 175 -17.25 -3.60 1.35
C ASP A 175 -16.06 -4.27 0.65
N SER A 176 -14.87 -3.69 0.81
CA SER A 176 -13.69 -4.09 0.04
C SER A 176 -12.44 -4.25 0.89
N ILE A 177 -11.69 -5.33 0.65
CA ILE A 177 -10.34 -5.55 1.18
C ILE A 177 -9.36 -5.48 0.01
N ILE A 178 -8.31 -4.66 0.13
CA ILE A 178 -7.32 -4.47 -0.93
C ILE A 178 -5.93 -4.71 -0.35
N ASN A 179 -5.20 -5.65 -0.94
CA ASN A 179 -3.89 -6.09 -0.48
C ASN A 179 -2.79 -5.58 -1.41
N THR A 180 -1.76 -4.93 -0.87
CA THR A 180 -0.57 -4.53 -1.61
C THR A 180 0.37 -5.72 -1.78
N THR A 181 0.33 -6.34 -2.95
CA THR A 181 1.29 -7.36 -3.38
C THR A 181 2.51 -6.68 -4.05
N SER A 182 3.10 -7.25 -5.05
CA SER A 182 4.23 -6.70 -5.81
C SER A 182 4.40 -7.47 -7.11
N ILE A 183 5.07 -6.87 -8.09
CA ILE A 183 5.56 -7.61 -9.26
C ILE A 183 6.48 -8.76 -8.86
N THR A 184 7.21 -8.63 -7.74
CA THR A 184 8.12 -9.68 -7.25
C THR A 184 7.39 -10.98 -6.88
N SER A 185 6.08 -10.94 -6.64
CA SER A 185 5.27 -12.15 -6.44
C SER A 185 5.08 -12.97 -7.72
N TYR A 186 5.41 -12.41 -8.87
CA TYR A 186 5.24 -13.04 -10.20
C TYR A 186 6.58 -13.35 -10.85
N GLN A 187 7.55 -12.44 -10.76
CA GLN A 187 8.86 -12.64 -11.39
C GLN A 187 9.96 -13.08 -10.40
N GLY A 188 9.71 -12.99 -9.08
CA GLY A 188 10.76 -13.10 -8.07
C GLY A 188 11.63 -11.84 -7.98
N HIS A 189 12.68 -11.90 -7.18
CA HIS A 189 13.77 -10.94 -7.10
C HIS A 189 14.96 -11.61 -6.41
N ASP A 190 16.12 -11.59 -7.03
CA ASP A 190 17.30 -12.33 -6.58
C ASP A 190 17.86 -11.83 -5.23
N GLU A 191 17.77 -10.52 -4.93
CA GLU A 191 18.23 -9.96 -3.65
C GLU A 191 17.10 -9.76 -2.62
N LEU A 192 15.84 -10.05 -2.95
CA LEU A 192 14.67 -9.87 -2.07
C LEU A 192 13.87 -11.18 -1.90
N ILE A 193 14.55 -12.28 -1.59
CA ILE A 193 13.96 -13.63 -1.58
C ILE A 193 12.83 -13.74 -0.55
N ASP A 194 13.08 -13.28 0.69
CA ASP A 194 12.09 -13.29 1.78
C ASP A 194 10.91 -12.36 1.48
N TYR A 195 11.19 -11.14 1.02
CA TYR A 195 10.15 -10.18 0.61
C TYR A 195 9.29 -10.73 -0.55
N ALA A 196 9.91 -11.21 -1.63
CA ALA A 196 9.18 -11.78 -2.77
C ALA A 196 8.30 -12.96 -2.34
N SER A 197 8.79 -13.79 -1.41
CA SER A 197 8.03 -14.89 -0.82
C SER A 197 6.79 -14.38 -0.09
N THR A 198 6.92 -13.30 0.72
CA THR A 198 5.76 -12.69 1.37
C THR A 198 4.76 -12.14 0.37
N LYS A 199 5.22 -11.51 -0.71
CA LYS A 199 4.33 -10.95 -1.75
C LYS A 199 3.62 -12.03 -2.56
N GLY A 200 4.27 -13.19 -2.78
CA GLY A 200 3.62 -14.41 -3.30
C GLY A 200 2.53 -14.92 -2.37
N ALA A 201 2.80 -14.97 -1.07
CA ALA A 201 1.82 -15.36 -0.05
C ALA A 201 0.61 -14.41 -0.03
N ILE A 202 0.80 -13.08 -0.14
CA ILE A 202 -0.29 -12.08 -0.23
C ILE A 202 -1.17 -12.34 -1.46
N THR A 203 -0.56 -12.66 -2.60
CA THR A 203 -1.31 -12.98 -3.83
C THR A 203 -2.20 -14.22 -3.64
N SER A 204 -1.67 -15.27 -3.01
CA SER A 204 -2.43 -16.48 -2.68
C SER A 204 -3.52 -16.21 -1.65
N PHE A 205 -3.21 -15.44 -0.60
CA PHE A 205 -4.18 -15.03 0.43
C PHE A 205 -5.36 -14.28 -0.19
N THR A 206 -5.10 -13.31 -1.08
CA THR A 206 -6.12 -12.52 -1.76
C THR A 206 -7.14 -13.42 -2.47
N ARG A 207 -6.66 -14.39 -3.25
CA ARG A 207 -7.51 -15.35 -3.98
C ARG A 207 -8.28 -16.27 -3.04
N SER A 208 -7.60 -16.80 -2.02
CA SER A 208 -8.19 -17.74 -1.07
C SER A 208 -9.26 -17.08 -0.21
N LEU A 209 -9.00 -15.88 0.31
CA LEU A 209 -9.96 -15.13 1.13
C LEU A 209 -11.18 -14.69 0.31
N SER A 210 -10.97 -14.22 -0.93
CA SER A 210 -12.06 -13.89 -1.85
C SER A 210 -13.02 -15.07 -2.00
N ASN A 211 -12.49 -16.26 -2.35
CA ASN A 211 -13.29 -17.47 -2.50
C ASN A 211 -14.03 -17.86 -1.20
N ASN A 212 -13.35 -17.71 -0.06
CA ASN A 212 -13.91 -18.05 1.24
C ASN A 212 -15.10 -17.15 1.59
N LEU A 213 -14.95 -15.82 1.47
CA LEU A 213 -16.01 -14.86 1.79
C LEU A 213 -17.21 -14.96 0.85
N MET A 214 -16.97 -15.23 -0.44
CA MET A 214 -18.05 -15.48 -1.40
C MET A 214 -18.85 -16.76 -1.07
N LYS A 215 -18.16 -17.86 -0.70
CA LYS A 215 -18.82 -19.09 -0.24
C LYS A 215 -19.64 -18.88 1.03
N GLN A 216 -19.18 -18.02 1.93
CA GLN A 216 -19.92 -17.62 3.15
C GLN A 216 -21.05 -16.63 2.87
N LYS A 217 -21.24 -16.18 1.63
CA LYS A 217 -22.23 -15.16 1.22
C LYS A 217 -22.08 -13.83 1.98
N LYS A 218 -20.86 -13.46 2.34
CA LYS A 218 -20.58 -12.18 3.01
C LYS A 218 -20.62 -11.00 2.05
N GLY A 219 -20.43 -11.22 0.75
CA GLY A 219 -20.46 -10.16 -0.27
C GLY A 219 -19.30 -9.17 -0.19
N ILE A 220 -18.27 -9.43 0.65
CA ILE A 220 -17.07 -8.60 0.78
C ILE A 220 -16.09 -8.96 -0.34
N ARG A 221 -15.69 -7.99 -1.14
CA ARG A 221 -14.73 -8.19 -2.23
C ARG A 221 -13.29 -8.16 -1.69
N VAL A 222 -12.43 -9.01 -2.22
CA VAL A 222 -11.01 -9.07 -1.85
C VAL A 222 -10.16 -9.06 -3.10
N ASN A 223 -9.36 -8.00 -3.29
CA ASN A 223 -8.52 -7.83 -4.46
C ASN A 223 -7.11 -7.39 -4.07
N GLY A 224 -6.21 -7.32 -5.02
CA GLY A 224 -4.84 -6.87 -4.82
C GLY A 224 -4.41 -5.83 -5.85
N VAL A 225 -3.35 -5.11 -5.50
CA VAL A 225 -2.58 -4.29 -6.43
C VAL A 225 -1.14 -4.78 -6.38
N ALA A 226 -0.53 -4.96 -7.55
CA ALA A 226 0.88 -5.35 -7.72
C ALA A 226 1.68 -4.17 -8.29
N PRO A 227 2.25 -3.30 -7.45
CA PRO A 227 3.11 -2.23 -7.92
C PRO A 227 4.42 -2.78 -8.50
N GLY A 228 4.95 -2.07 -9.48
CA GLY A 228 6.34 -2.18 -9.92
C GLY A 228 7.27 -1.30 -9.09
N PRO A 229 8.37 -0.79 -9.69
CA PRO A 229 9.26 0.16 -9.04
C PRO A 229 8.57 1.52 -8.89
N ILE A 230 8.20 1.86 -7.65
CA ILE A 230 7.50 3.11 -7.30
C ILE A 230 8.39 3.95 -6.38
N TRP A 231 8.48 5.24 -6.67
CA TRP A 231 9.26 6.18 -5.88
C TRP A 231 8.59 6.44 -4.51
N THR A 232 9.06 5.73 -3.49
CA THR A 232 8.55 5.78 -2.10
C THR A 232 9.71 5.72 -1.12
N PRO A 233 9.53 6.09 0.16
CA PRO A 233 10.59 5.99 1.18
C PRO A 233 11.19 4.59 1.33
N LEU A 234 10.46 3.56 0.97
CA LEU A 234 10.94 2.17 1.00
C LEU A 234 12.20 1.98 0.12
N ILE A 235 12.33 2.73 -0.97
CA ILE A 235 13.44 2.55 -1.92
C ILE A 235 14.78 3.06 -1.34
N PRO A 236 14.94 4.35 -0.95
CA PRO A 236 16.19 4.82 -0.38
C PRO A 236 16.49 4.26 1.02
N SER A 237 15.50 3.68 1.71
CA SER A 237 15.70 2.97 2.98
C SER A 237 16.08 1.49 2.82
N SER A 238 16.03 0.95 1.60
CA SER A 238 16.35 -0.45 1.32
C SER A 238 17.63 -0.64 0.54
N PHE A 239 17.92 0.25 -0.42
CA PHE A 239 18.99 0.08 -1.39
C PHE A 239 20.11 1.11 -1.20
N ASP A 240 21.30 0.79 -1.71
CA ASP A 240 22.41 1.74 -1.78
C ASP A 240 22.13 2.87 -2.78
N ALA A 241 22.90 3.94 -2.68
CA ALA A 241 22.72 5.17 -3.45
C ALA A 241 22.81 4.96 -4.97
N GLU A 242 23.68 4.06 -5.44
CA GLU A 242 23.84 3.75 -6.86
C GLU A 242 22.63 3.00 -7.40
N THR A 243 22.11 2.05 -6.65
CA THR A 243 20.88 1.32 -6.99
C THR A 243 19.67 2.25 -7.04
N VAL A 244 19.54 3.17 -6.07
CA VAL A 244 18.46 4.16 -6.03
C VAL A 244 18.48 5.06 -7.26
N GLU A 245 19.64 5.57 -7.68
CA GLU A 245 19.79 6.42 -8.87
C GLU A 245 19.30 5.74 -10.16
N LYS A 246 19.47 4.42 -10.25
CA LYS A 246 19.12 3.62 -11.43
C LYS A 246 17.75 2.96 -11.34
N PHE A 247 17.08 3.07 -10.18
CA PHE A 247 15.85 2.34 -9.89
C PHE A 247 14.75 2.64 -10.90
N GLY A 248 14.15 1.60 -11.49
CA GLY A 248 13.05 1.71 -12.45
C GLY A 248 13.42 2.08 -13.88
N LYS A 249 14.72 2.32 -14.18
CA LYS A 249 15.18 2.60 -15.57
C LYS A 249 14.99 1.40 -16.52
N ASP A 250 14.96 0.20 -15.98
CA ASP A 250 14.78 -1.06 -16.70
C ASP A 250 13.32 -1.40 -17.03
N THR A 251 12.37 -0.58 -16.54
CA THR A 251 10.96 -0.76 -16.91
C THR A 251 10.75 -0.39 -18.38
N PRO A 252 9.78 -1.01 -19.09
CA PRO A 252 9.42 -0.59 -20.45
C PRO A 252 9.06 0.90 -20.58
N MET A 253 8.53 1.52 -19.52
CA MET A 253 8.28 2.96 -19.48
C MET A 253 9.54 3.80 -19.18
N GLY A 254 10.68 3.18 -18.85
CA GLY A 254 11.99 3.81 -18.65
C GLY A 254 12.10 4.70 -17.40
N ARG A 255 11.22 4.51 -16.41
CA ARG A 255 11.20 5.30 -15.18
C ARG A 255 10.50 4.60 -14.03
N MET A 256 10.71 5.08 -12.81
CA MET A 256 9.85 4.74 -11.69
C MET A 256 8.43 5.30 -11.88
N GLY A 257 7.44 4.61 -11.32
CA GLY A 257 6.11 5.16 -11.10
C GLY A 257 6.07 6.06 -9.86
N GLN A 258 5.03 6.88 -9.78
CA GLN A 258 4.74 7.70 -8.61
C GLN A 258 3.61 7.07 -7.77
N PRO A 259 3.54 7.30 -6.46
CA PRO A 259 2.41 6.90 -5.63
C PRO A 259 1.06 7.33 -6.23
N SER A 260 0.97 8.55 -6.79
CA SER A 260 -0.21 9.09 -7.47
C SER A 260 -0.66 8.29 -8.71
N GLU A 261 0.25 7.50 -9.31
CA GLU A 261 -0.07 6.64 -10.46
C GLU A 261 -0.58 5.26 -10.01
N VAL A 262 -0.31 4.87 -8.76
CA VAL A 262 -0.72 3.58 -8.18
C VAL A 262 -2.06 3.68 -7.46
N ALA A 263 -2.30 4.76 -6.72
CA ALA A 263 -3.50 4.96 -5.90
C ALA A 263 -4.83 4.83 -6.68
N PRO A 264 -4.96 5.24 -7.96
CA PRO A 264 -6.19 5.04 -8.73
C PRO A 264 -6.64 3.58 -8.87
N ALA A 265 -5.72 2.61 -8.86
CA ALA A 265 -6.08 1.20 -8.88
C ALA A 265 -6.77 0.77 -7.56
N TYR A 266 -6.32 1.31 -6.43
CA TYR A 266 -6.99 1.09 -5.13
C TYR A 266 -8.37 1.74 -5.11
N LEU A 267 -8.49 2.98 -5.60
CA LEU A 267 -9.79 3.67 -5.68
C LEU A 267 -10.79 2.87 -6.52
N PHE A 268 -10.39 2.40 -7.69
CA PHE A 268 -11.21 1.55 -8.54
C PHE A 268 -11.68 0.30 -7.79
N LEU A 269 -10.77 -0.43 -7.13
CA LEU A 269 -11.08 -1.65 -6.39
C LEU A 269 -11.93 -1.40 -5.13
N ALA A 270 -11.81 -0.21 -4.51
CA ALA A 270 -12.59 0.18 -3.35
C ALA A 270 -14.02 0.58 -3.70
N SER A 271 -14.23 1.12 -4.89
CA SER A 271 -15.52 1.68 -5.33
C SER A 271 -16.46 0.64 -5.95
N ASP A 272 -17.70 1.08 -6.19
CA ASP A 272 -18.74 0.27 -6.85
C ASP A 272 -18.42 -0.02 -8.33
N ASP A 273 -17.47 0.74 -8.93
CA ASP A 273 -16.98 0.45 -10.30
C ASP A 273 -16.37 -0.96 -10.40
N ALA A 274 -15.91 -1.54 -9.29
CA ALA A 274 -15.36 -2.89 -9.21
C ALA A 274 -16.35 -3.91 -8.58
N SER A 275 -17.66 -3.65 -8.60
CA SER A 275 -18.68 -4.48 -7.93
C SER A 275 -18.70 -5.95 -8.38
N TYR A 276 -18.23 -6.24 -9.58
CA TYR A 276 -18.13 -7.62 -10.12
C TYR A 276 -16.68 -8.14 -10.16
N ILE A 277 -15.77 -7.52 -9.41
CA ILE A 277 -14.34 -7.88 -9.38
C ILE A 277 -13.95 -8.33 -7.98
N THR A 278 -13.54 -9.60 -7.84
CA THR A 278 -13.00 -10.16 -6.60
C THR A 278 -11.98 -11.26 -6.92
N GLY A 279 -10.96 -11.43 -6.07
CA GLY A 279 -9.86 -12.38 -6.26
C GLY A 279 -8.83 -11.95 -7.31
N GLN A 280 -8.91 -10.73 -7.84
CA GLN A 280 -8.04 -10.24 -8.90
C GLN A 280 -6.89 -9.39 -8.35
N VAL A 281 -5.81 -9.28 -9.14
CA VAL A 281 -4.67 -8.41 -8.85
C VAL A 281 -4.42 -7.51 -10.04
N ILE A 282 -4.49 -6.19 -9.83
CA ILE A 282 -4.17 -5.18 -10.85
C ILE A 282 -2.68 -4.86 -10.80
N HIS A 283 -2.01 -4.97 -11.95
CA HIS A 283 -0.59 -4.64 -12.10
C HIS A 283 -0.41 -3.17 -12.48
N VAL A 284 0.33 -2.42 -11.65
CA VAL A 284 0.72 -1.02 -11.91
C VAL A 284 2.24 -0.96 -11.89
N ASN A 285 2.88 -1.31 -13.02
CA ASN A 285 4.29 -1.69 -13.02
C ASN A 285 5.11 -1.16 -14.22
N GLY A 286 4.60 -0.18 -14.95
CA GLY A 286 5.32 0.38 -16.10
C GLY A 286 5.56 -0.60 -17.26
N GLY A 287 4.78 -1.69 -17.32
CA GLY A 287 4.90 -2.72 -18.36
C GLY A 287 5.91 -3.82 -18.06
N GLN A 288 6.50 -3.85 -16.86
CA GLN A 288 7.55 -4.82 -16.50
C GLN A 288 7.02 -6.26 -16.46
N ILE A 289 5.77 -6.45 -16.06
CA ILE A 289 5.06 -7.73 -16.16
C ILE A 289 3.74 -7.51 -16.88
N VAL A 290 3.50 -8.33 -17.87
CA VAL A 290 2.24 -8.41 -18.61
C VAL A 290 1.64 -9.80 -18.33
N ASN A 291 0.63 -9.85 -17.44
CA ASN A 291 -0.12 -11.07 -17.16
C ASN A 291 -1.50 -10.94 -17.82
N GLY A 292 -1.85 -11.93 -18.63
CA GLY A 292 -3.16 -12.10 -19.23
C GLY A 292 -3.96 -13.17 -18.52
#